data_bbe233a08e84febf28a16b810840c16b
#
_entry.id   bbe233a08e84febf28a16b810840c16b
#
_cell.length_a   1.000
_cell.length_b   1.000
_cell.length_c   1.000
_cell.angle_alpha   90.00
_cell.angle_beta   90.00
_cell.angle_gamma   90.00
#
_symmetry.space_group_name_H-M   'P 1'
#
loop_
_entity.id
_entity.type
_entity.pdbx_description
1 polymer ?
#
loop_
_entity_poly.entity_id
_entity_poly.type
_entity_poly.pdbx_seq_one_letter_code
_entity_poly.pdbx_strand_id
1 'polypeptide(L)'
;MKSAAALALGLTLLSSPVLAQEASPPPQLSAAVDTSKTLAEGQAFLARNAKAPGVITTASGLQYKITTSGPKTGKAPKLGDIVKVHYEGKLLDGTVFDSSFERGQAAIMPSDGLIPGWMEALPLMHVGDEWTLWIPADLAYGERSTGPIPANSVLVFRLKLVDMLAVD
;
A
#
# COMPACT_ATOMS: atom_id res chain seq x y z
N MET A 1 60.36 18.69 -77.90
CA MET A 1 61.58 18.33 -77.17
C MET A 1 61.19 18.30 -75.68
N LYS A 2 61.14 17.13 -75.12
CA LYS A 2 61.61 16.73 -73.80
C LYS A 2 61.14 17.67 -72.65
N SER A 3 60.48 17.32 -71.59
CA SER A 3 60.80 16.21 -70.69
C SER A 3 59.81 16.09 -69.56
N ALA A 4 59.72 14.92 -69.19
CA ALA A 4 59.71 14.37 -67.81
C ALA A 4 58.61 14.72 -66.82
N ALA A 5 57.86 13.71 -66.62
CA ALA A 5 56.98 13.52 -65.48
C ALA A 5 57.74 13.37 -64.16
N ALA A 6 57.18 13.91 -63.10
CA ALA A 6 57.52 13.49 -61.78
C ALA A 6 56.20 13.15 -61.04
N LEU A 7 56.08 11.87 -60.77
CA LEU A 7 55.01 11.28 -60.01
C LEU A 7 55.27 11.52 -58.51
N ALA A 8 54.44 12.28 -57.86
CA ALA A 8 54.45 12.38 -56.39
C ALA A 8 53.24 11.63 -55.81
N LEU A 9 53.54 10.51 -55.15
CA LEU A 9 52.58 9.64 -54.48
C LEU A 9 52.22 10.28 -53.11
N GLY A 10 51.07 10.92 -53.08
CA GLY A 10 50.54 11.48 -51.83
C GLY A 10 49.77 10.43 -51.09
N LEU A 11 50.34 9.98 -50.00
CA LEU A 11 49.70 9.08 -49.01
C LEU A 11 48.71 9.86 -48.17
N THR A 12 47.43 9.80 -48.47
CA THR A 12 46.38 10.38 -47.68
C THR A 12 46.05 9.44 -46.48
N LEU A 13 46.49 9.82 -45.30
CA LEU A 13 46.06 9.22 -44.05
C LEU A 13 44.59 9.57 -43.83
N LEU A 14 43.73 8.59 -44.00
CA LEU A 14 42.32 8.66 -43.55
C LEU A 14 42.29 8.55 -42.04
N SER A 15 42.17 9.71 -41.37
CA SER A 15 41.83 9.78 -39.95
C SER A 15 40.33 9.48 -39.80
N SER A 16 40.01 8.29 -39.37
CA SER A 16 38.64 7.94 -38.95
C SER A 16 38.32 8.72 -37.69
N PRO A 17 37.17 9.41 -37.59
CA PRO A 17 36.72 9.93 -36.32
C PRO A 17 36.31 8.77 -35.41
N VAL A 18 37.01 8.62 -34.29
CA VAL A 18 36.57 7.81 -33.19
C VAL A 18 35.30 8.46 -32.67
N LEU A 19 34.16 7.84 -32.97
CA LEU A 19 32.90 8.15 -32.30
C LEU A 19 33.10 7.89 -30.80
N ALA A 20 33.23 8.95 -30.02
CA ALA A 20 33.15 8.89 -28.58
C ALA A 20 31.77 8.32 -28.25
N GLN A 21 31.75 7.07 -27.81
CA GLN A 21 30.59 6.41 -27.29
C GLN A 21 30.23 7.15 -25.99
N GLU A 22 29.20 8.00 -26.06
CA GLU A 22 28.63 8.63 -24.88
C GLU A 22 28.24 7.51 -23.90
N ALA A 23 28.98 7.45 -22.80
CA ALA A 23 28.65 6.57 -21.70
C ALA A 23 27.23 6.92 -21.26
N SER A 24 26.31 5.98 -21.41
CA SER A 24 24.97 6.10 -20.83
C SER A 24 25.11 6.52 -19.36
N PRO A 25 24.37 7.53 -18.90
CA PRO A 25 24.42 7.91 -17.50
C PRO A 25 24.12 6.68 -16.65
N PRO A 26 24.79 6.49 -15.50
CA PRO A 26 24.51 5.38 -14.63
C PRO A 26 23.00 5.41 -14.29
N PRO A 27 22.36 4.23 -14.13
CA PRO A 27 20.97 4.18 -13.76
C PRO A 27 20.81 5.05 -12.51
N GLN A 28 20.02 6.12 -12.65
CA GLN A 28 19.68 6.96 -11.51
C GLN A 28 19.03 6.03 -10.52
N LEU A 29 19.68 5.84 -9.37
CA LEU A 29 19.00 5.25 -8.20
C LEU A 29 17.67 5.97 -8.09
N SER A 30 16.60 5.24 -8.35
CA SER A 30 15.24 5.64 -8.07
C SER A 30 15.29 6.40 -6.75
N ALA A 31 14.97 7.68 -6.76
CA ALA A 31 14.98 8.50 -5.56
C ALA A 31 14.25 7.71 -4.49
N ALA A 32 14.95 7.35 -3.41
CA ALA A 32 14.35 6.63 -2.32
C ALA A 32 13.12 7.44 -1.92
N VAL A 33 11.94 6.86 -2.08
CA VAL A 33 10.69 7.52 -1.69
C VAL A 33 10.89 7.92 -0.24
N ASP A 34 10.75 9.22 0.06
CA ASP A 34 10.94 9.72 1.42
C ASP A 34 9.82 9.20 2.32
N THR A 35 10.07 8.01 2.87
CA THR A 35 9.11 7.31 3.73
C THR A 35 8.97 7.97 5.10
N SER A 36 9.88 8.89 5.46
CA SER A 36 9.81 9.65 6.70
C SER A 36 8.64 10.62 6.69
N LYS A 37 8.35 11.22 5.53
CA LYS A 37 7.18 12.09 5.35
C LYS A 37 5.88 11.32 5.54
N THR A 38 5.76 10.14 4.93
CA THR A 38 4.57 9.27 5.07
C THR A 38 4.34 8.89 6.53
N LEU A 39 5.40 8.54 7.26
CA LEU A 39 5.33 8.23 8.68
C LEU A 39 4.84 9.43 9.51
N ALA A 40 5.45 10.60 9.31
CA ALA A 40 5.09 11.81 10.06
C ALA A 40 3.64 12.26 9.78
N GLU A 41 3.21 12.22 8.53
CA GLU A 41 1.82 12.54 8.14
C GLU A 41 0.83 11.56 8.75
N GLY A 42 1.15 10.26 8.75
CA GLY A 42 0.34 9.20 9.36
C GLY A 42 0.17 9.40 10.87
N GLN A 43 1.28 9.64 11.58
CA GLN A 43 1.26 9.90 13.03
C GLN A 43 0.45 11.16 13.37
N ALA A 44 0.66 12.24 12.63
CA ALA A 44 -0.09 13.49 12.83
C ALA A 44 -1.59 13.30 12.54
N PHE A 45 -1.94 12.52 11.54
CA PHE A 45 -3.32 12.18 11.25
C PHE A 45 -3.96 11.40 12.40
N LEU A 46 -3.33 10.30 12.85
CA LEU A 46 -3.85 9.47 13.93
C LEU A 46 -4.03 10.25 15.24
N ALA A 47 -3.09 11.15 15.58
CA ALA A 47 -3.18 12.00 16.76
C ALA A 47 -4.40 12.95 16.73
N ARG A 48 -4.75 13.45 15.54
CA ARG A 48 -5.97 14.26 15.35
C ARG A 48 -7.22 13.39 15.34
N ASN A 49 -7.18 12.28 14.63
CA ASN A 49 -8.33 11.39 14.46
C ASN A 49 -8.79 10.77 15.77
N ALA A 50 -7.88 10.47 16.69
CA ALA A 50 -8.19 9.97 18.03
C ALA A 50 -9.14 10.90 18.83
N LYS A 51 -9.18 12.18 18.47
CA LYS A 51 -10.03 13.19 19.12
C LYS A 51 -11.36 13.39 18.38
N ALA A 52 -11.55 12.71 17.25
CA ALA A 52 -12.76 12.87 16.45
C ALA A 52 -13.96 12.16 17.11
N PRO A 53 -15.17 12.70 17.00
CA PRO A 53 -16.35 12.13 17.62
C PRO A 53 -16.61 10.69 17.19
N GLY A 54 -16.78 9.81 18.15
CA GLY A 54 -17.09 8.40 17.93
C GLY A 54 -15.90 7.53 17.52
N VAL A 55 -14.69 8.06 17.49
CA VAL A 55 -13.46 7.29 17.27
C VAL A 55 -13.00 6.68 18.59
N ILE A 56 -12.72 5.41 18.56
CA ILE A 56 -12.18 4.62 19.67
C ILE A 56 -10.75 4.23 19.29
N THR A 57 -9.81 4.40 20.20
CA THR A 57 -8.40 3.99 20.03
C THR A 57 -8.10 2.86 20.99
N THR A 58 -7.58 1.76 20.48
CA THR A 58 -7.16 0.60 21.28
C THR A 58 -5.76 0.79 21.85
N ALA A 59 -5.34 -0.11 22.74
CA ALA A 59 -4.00 -0.07 23.32
C ALA A 59 -2.87 -0.26 22.29
N SER A 60 -3.12 -0.95 21.18
CA SER A 60 -2.19 -1.13 20.07
C SER A 60 -2.04 0.10 19.18
N GLY A 61 -2.95 1.08 19.31
CA GLY A 61 -3.03 2.25 18.44
C GLY A 61 -3.98 2.10 17.26
N LEU A 62 -4.64 0.94 17.10
CA LEU A 62 -5.74 0.79 16.14
C LEU A 62 -6.83 1.80 16.50
N GLN A 63 -7.34 2.51 15.50
CA GLN A 63 -8.49 3.39 15.66
C GLN A 63 -9.66 2.88 14.85
N TYR A 64 -10.84 2.94 15.41
CA TYR A 64 -12.05 2.56 14.70
C TYR A 64 -13.25 3.41 15.09
N LYS A 65 -14.22 3.43 14.20
CA LYS A 65 -15.53 4.03 14.41
C LYS A 65 -16.61 3.07 13.93
N ILE A 66 -17.57 2.77 14.76
CA ILE A 66 -18.74 1.99 14.40
C ILE A 66 -19.66 2.89 13.58
N THR A 67 -19.84 2.55 12.28
CA THR A 67 -20.71 3.31 11.37
C THR A 67 -22.10 2.69 11.30
N THR A 68 -22.19 1.36 11.43
CA THR A 68 -23.44 0.63 11.54
C THR A 68 -23.24 -0.50 12.54
N SER A 69 -24.16 -0.67 13.46
CA SER A 69 -24.17 -1.81 14.38
C SER A 69 -25.13 -2.87 13.88
N GLY A 70 -24.64 -4.09 13.79
CA GLY A 70 -25.46 -5.27 13.61
C GLY A 70 -26.30 -5.59 14.86
N PRO A 71 -27.08 -6.67 14.82
CA PRO A 71 -27.81 -7.14 15.99
C PRO A 71 -26.85 -7.46 17.15
N LYS A 72 -27.14 -6.99 18.36
CA LYS A 72 -26.30 -7.28 19.55
C LYS A 72 -26.18 -8.78 19.86
N THR A 73 -27.10 -9.59 19.33
CA THR A 73 -27.08 -11.04 19.39
C THR A 73 -26.28 -11.68 18.24
N GLY A 74 -25.67 -10.85 17.37
CA GLY A 74 -24.83 -11.31 16.27
C GLY A 74 -23.61 -12.06 16.80
N LYS A 75 -23.17 -13.06 16.03
CA LYS A 75 -21.94 -13.78 16.32
C LYS A 75 -20.74 -12.86 16.11
N ALA A 76 -19.75 -12.95 17.00
CA ALA A 76 -18.44 -12.33 16.83
C ALA A 76 -17.42 -13.41 16.45
N PRO A 77 -16.58 -13.20 15.45
CA PRO A 77 -15.59 -14.19 15.04
C PRO A 77 -14.46 -14.28 16.07
N LYS A 78 -13.89 -15.47 16.18
CA LYS A 78 -12.60 -15.70 16.84
C LYS A 78 -11.51 -15.78 15.78
N LEU A 79 -10.27 -15.61 16.15
CA LEU A 79 -9.15 -15.86 15.26
C LEU A 79 -9.19 -17.30 14.76
N GLY A 80 -9.04 -17.48 13.45
CA GLY A 80 -9.16 -18.78 12.78
C GLY A 80 -10.53 -19.04 12.16
N ASP A 81 -11.59 -18.36 12.62
CA ASP A 81 -12.90 -18.50 12.00
C ASP A 81 -12.89 -17.96 10.56
N ILE A 82 -13.75 -18.52 9.72
CA ILE A 82 -13.95 -18.01 8.36
C ILE A 82 -14.90 -16.81 8.42
N VAL A 83 -14.48 -15.70 7.87
CA VAL A 83 -15.31 -14.48 7.78
C VAL A 83 -15.67 -14.17 6.35
N LYS A 84 -16.89 -13.67 6.17
CA LYS A 84 -17.38 -13.09 4.92
C LYS A 84 -17.51 -11.59 5.11
N VAL A 85 -16.72 -10.83 4.37
CA VAL A 85 -16.61 -9.38 4.54
C VAL A 85 -16.76 -8.63 3.24
N HIS A 86 -17.35 -7.44 3.29
CA HIS A 86 -17.10 -6.40 2.31
C HIS A 86 -16.12 -5.39 2.89
N TYR A 87 -15.20 -4.93 2.04
CA TYR A 87 -14.22 -3.92 2.46
C TYR A 87 -13.82 -3.00 1.32
N GLU A 88 -13.35 -1.83 1.68
CA GLU A 88 -12.66 -0.89 0.81
C GLU A 88 -11.47 -0.35 1.58
N GLY A 89 -10.28 -0.52 1.01
CA GLY A 89 -9.02 -0.04 1.56
C GLY A 89 -8.52 1.18 0.80
N LYS A 90 -8.16 2.23 1.55
CA LYS A 90 -7.66 3.51 1.03
C LYS A 90 -6.41 3.96 1.76
N LEU A 91 -5.61 4.76 1.06
CA LEU A 91 -4.58 5.61 1.67
C LEU A 91 -5.22 6.87 2.27
N LEU A 92 -4.45 7.64 3.04
CA LEU A 92 -4.94 8.90 3.64
C LEU A 92 -5.29 9.97 2.60
N ASP A 93 -4.71 9.91 1.41
CA ASP A 93 -5.04 10.80 0.28
C ASP A 93 -6.32 10.40 -0.47
N GLY A 94 -6.97 9.31 -0.04
CA GLY A 94 -8.18 8.79 -0.65
C GLY A 94 -7.96 7.79 -1.78
N THR A 95 -6.72 7.50 -2.16
CA THR A 95 -6.41 6.48 -3.18
C THR A 95 -6.89 5.12 -2.73
N VAL A 96 -7.85 4.54 -3.45
CA VAL A 96 -8.35 3.18 -3.22
C VAL A 96 -7.34 2.19 -3.76
N PHE A 97 -6.86 1.28 -2.93
CA PHE A 97 -5.92 0.25 -3.36
C PHE A 97 -6.56 -1.13 -3.50
N ASP A 98 -7.69 -1.37 -2.84
CA ASP A 98 -8.47 -2.59 -2.98
C ASP A 98 -9.91 -2.38 -2.48
N SER A 99 -10.89 -2.95 -3.20
CA SER A 99 -12.30 -2.84 -2.84
C SER A 99 -13.10 -4.06 -3.30
N SER A 100 -13.66 -4.78 -2.34
CA SER A 100 -14.62 -5.84 -2.62
C SER A 100 -16.01 -5.28 -3.00
N PHE A 101 -16.29 -4.04 -2.61
CA PHE A 101 -17.52 -3.36 -3.05
C PHE A 101 -17.49 -3.10 -4.55
N GLU A 102 -16.36 -2.64 -5.10
CA GLU A 102 -16.19 -2.41 -6.54
C GLU A 102 -16.28 -3.72 -7.34
N ARG A 103 -15.77 -4.81 -6.78
CA ARG A 103 -15.89 -6.14 -7.39
C ARG A 103 -17.30 -6.72 -7.31
N GLY A 104 -18.20 -6.13 -6.52
CA GLY A 104 -19.57 -6.62 -6.29
C GLY A 104 -19.65 -7.97 -5.58
N GLN A 105 -18.55 -8.44 -4.99
CA GLN A 105 -18.45 -9.74 -4.34
C GLN A 105 -17.74 -9.66 -3.01
N ALA A 106 -18.39 -10.12 -1.94
CA ALA A 106 -17.78 -10.23 -0.62
C ALA A 106 -16.60 -11.21 -0.64
N ALA A 107 -15.55 -10.85 0.08
CA ALA A 107 -14.42 -11.74 0.27
C ALA A 107 -14.73 -12.74 1.40
N ILE A 108 -14.27 -13.99 1.20
CA ILE A 108 -14.39 -15.07 2.20
C ILE A 108 -12.96 -15.51 2.50
N MET A 109 -12.57 -15.44 3.76
CA MET A 109 -11.20 -15.73 4.17
C MET A 109 -11.13 -16.14 5.64
N PRO A 110 -10.08 -16.87 6.07
CA PRO A 110 -9.78 -17.04 7.48
C PRO A 110 -9.51 -15.69 8.15
N SER A 111 -9.93 -15.53 9.39
CA SER A 111 -9.72 -14.30 10.17
C SER A 111 -8.30 -14.20 10.73
N ASP A 112 -7.49 -15.23 10.62
CA ASP A 112 -6.07 -15.26 10.94
C ASP A 112 -5.21 -15.11 9.67
N GLY A 113 -3.95 -14.75 9.84
CA GLY A 113 -3.05 -14.51 8.68
C GLY A 113 -3.31 -13.20 7.93
N LEU A 114 -4.17 -12.33 8.45
CA LEU A 114 -4.45 -10.99 7.94
C LEU A 114 -3.49 -9.97 8.55
N ILE A 115 -3.55 -8.72 8.09
CA ILE A 115 -2.81 -7.65 8.77
C ILE A 115 -3.24 -7.53 10.23
N PRO A 116 -2.32 -7.22 11.17
CA PRO A 116 -2.61 -7.20 12.60
C PRO A 116 -3.84 -6.36 12.97
N GLY A 117 -4.04 -5.21 12.32
CA GLY A 117 -5.21 -4.37 12.58
C GLY A 117 -6.55 -5.05 12.29
N TRP A 118 -6.62 -5.92 11.30
CA TRP A 118 -7.83 -6.71 11.02
C TRP A 118 -8.00 -7.85 12.02
N MET A 119 -6.90 -8.53 12.37
CA MET A 119 -6.95 -9.60 13.36
C MET A 119 -7.38 -9.10 14.74
N GLU A 120 -7.13 -7.83 15.04
CA GLU A 120 -7.61 -7.18 16.26
C GLU A 120 -9.07 -6.71 16.14
N ALA A 121 -9.45 -6.13 15.00
CA ALA A 121 -10.78 -5.55 14.82
C ALA A 121 -11.89 -6.62 14.69
N LEU A 122 -11.64 -7.67 13.90
CA LEU A 122 -12.66 -8.68 13.58
C LEU A 122 -13.30 -9.34 14.84
N PRO A 123 -12.53 -9.74 15.88
CA PRO A 123 -13.10 -10.29 17.09
C PRO A 123 -13.96 -9.30 17.93
N LEU A 124 -13.79 -8.00 17.67
CA LEU A 124 -14.59 -6.95 18.32
C LEU A 124 -15.90 -6.66 17.59
N MET A 125 -15.99 -7.08 16.32
CA MET A 125 -17.17 -6.88 15.47
C MET A 125 -18.20 -7.99 15.66
N HIS A 126 -19.46 -7.67 15.37
CA HIS A 126 -20.54 -8.65 15.26
C HIS A 126 -21.02 -8.73 13.81
N VAL A 127 -21.55 -9.87 13.43
CA VAL A 127 -22.19 -10.02 12.11
C VAL A 127 -23.25 -8.94 11.91
N GLY A 128 -23.13 -8.20 10.82
CA GLY A 128 -23.95 -7.03 10.49
C GLY A 128 -23.31 -5.69 10.80
N ASP A 129 -22.21 -5.66 11.56
CA ASP A 129 -21.46 -4.43 11.81
C ASP A 129 -20.77 -3.91 10.55
N GLU A 130 -20.72 -2.59 10.44
CA GLU A 130 -19.86 -1.88 9.50
C GLU A 130 -19.07 -0.83 10.27
N TRP A 131 -17.75 -0.90 10.13
CA TRP A 131 -16.82 -0.03 10.84
C TRP A 131 -15.89 0.69 9.86
N THR A 132 -15.44 1.87 10.26
CA THR A 132 -14.27 2.49 9.65
C THR A 132 -13.07 2.22 10.57
N LEU A 133 -12.00 1.68 9.99
CA LEU A 133 -10.75 1.42 10.68
C LEU A 133 -9.68 2.39 10.16
N TRP A 134 -8.85 2.92 11.04
CA TRP A 134 -7.60 3.61 10.72
C TRP A 134 -6.48 2.82 11.35
N ILE A 135 -5.70 2.18 10.51
CA ILE A 135 -4.71 1.19 10.91
C ILE A 135 -3.33 1.82 10.81
N PRO A 136 -2.60 2.00 11.93
CA PRO A 136 -1.21 2.43 11.89
C PRO A 136 -0.35 1.49 11.05
N ALA A 137 0.74 1.99 10.49
CA ALA A 137 1.64 1.18 9.66
C ALA A 137 2.11 -0.10 10.35
N ASP A 138 2.41 -0.03 11.66
CA ASP A 138 2.88 -1.17 12.46
C ASP A 138 1.85 -2.31 12.55
N LEU A 139 0.57 -2.00 12.40
CA LEU A 139 -0.52 -2.96 12.36
C LEU A 139 -0.97 -3.31 10.94
N ALA A 140 -0.21 -2.89 9.93
CA ALA A 140 -0.44 -3.13 8.51
C ALA A 140 0.83 -3.68 7.84
N TYR A 141 1.45 -2.93 6.93
CA TYR A 141 2.62 -3.38 6.18
C TYR A 141 3.95 -2.80 6.66
N GLY A 142 3.93 -1.92 7.67
CA GLY A 142 5.11 -1.33 8.28
C GLY A 142 5.96 -0.55 7.29
N GLU A 143 7.27 -0.75 7.35
CA GLU A 143 8.26 -0.09 6.50
C GLU A 143 8.35 -0.67 5.08
N ARG A 144 7.47 -1.60 4.72
CA ARG A 144 7.45 -2.23 3.40
C ARG A 144 6.45 -1.54 2.49
N SER A 145 6.88 -1.22 1.26
CA SER A 145 5.95 -0.87 0.20
C SER A 145 5.32 -2.14 -0.36
N THR A 146 4.01 -2.11 -0.59
CA THR A 146 3.26 -3.27 -1.10
C THR A 146 2.31 -2.79 -2.20
N GLY A 147 2.66 -3.07 -3.45
CA GLY A 147 1.91 -2.58 -4.60
C GLY A 147 1.74 -1.07 -4.56
N PRO A 148 0.50 -0.54 -4.57
CA PRO A 148 0.23 0.90 -4.54
C PRO A 148 0.38 1.51 -3.14
N ILE A 149 0.68 0.71 -2.10
CA ILE A 149 0.78 1.16 -0.71
C ILE A 149 2.23 1.51 -0.41
N PRO A 150 2.57 2.80 -0.18
CA PRO A 150 3.90 3.21 0.24
C PRO A 150 4.27 2.65 1.63
N ALA A 151 5.56 2.54 1.92
CA ALA A 151 6.04 2.23 3.26
C ALA A 151 5.53 3.24 4.29
N ASN A 152 5.32 2.79 5.51
CA ASN A 152 4.85 3.59 6.64
C ASN A 152 3.44 4.22 6.46
N SER A 153 2.61 3.64 5.58
CA SER A 153 1.27 4.13 5.34
C SER A 153 0.29 3.76 6.45
N VAL A 154 -0.47 4.74 6.91
CA VAL A 154 -1.73 4.49 7.61
C VAL A 154 -2.76 4.05 6.59
N LEU A 155 -3.46 2.96 6.87
CA LEU A 155 -4.52 2.46 6.01
C LEU A 155 -5.90 2.80 6.59
N VAL A 156 -6.80 3.18 5.71
CA VAL A 156 -8.20 3.43 6.05
C VAL A 156 -9.06 2.35 5.43
N PHE A 157 -9.78 1.59 6.25
CA PHE A 157 -10.70 0.58 5.77
C PHE A 157 -12.13 0.91 6.16
N ARG A 158 -13.03 0.82 5.20
CA ARG A 158 -14.43 0.54 5.44
C ARG A 158 -14.58 -0.97 5.46
N LEU A 159 -14.99 -1.54 6.58
CA LEU A 159 -15.09 -2.99 6.80
C LEU A 159 -16.49 -3.34 7.27
N LYS A 160 -17.17 -4.23 6.53
CA LYS A 160 -18.48 -4.78 6.88
C LYS A 160 -18.38 -6.27 7.08
N LEU A 161 -18.70 -6.73 8.29
CA LEU A 161 -18.80 -8.17 8.59
C LEU A 161 -20.18 -8.68 8.16
N VAL A 162 -20.22 -9.41 7.05
CA VAL A 162 -21.48 -9.89 6.46
C VAL A 162 -21.95 -11.18 7.12
N ASP A 163 -21.01 -12.11 7.36
CA ASP A 163 -21.28 -13.42 7.92
C ASP A 163 -20.01 -14.05 8.47
N MET A 164 -20.13 -15.13 9.21
CA MET A 164 -19.00 -15.92 9.71
C MET A 164 -19.36 -17.39 9.85
N LEU A 165 -18.35 -18.24 9.72
CA LEU A 165 -18.41 -19.68 10.04
C LEU A 165 -17.36 -19.98 11.11
N ALA A 166 -17.79 -20.45 12.26
CA ALA A 166 -16.88 -20.93 13.30
C ALA A 166 -16.14 -22.18 12.82
N VAL A 167 -14.84 -22.23 13.08
CA VAL A 167 -13.99 -23.39 12.82
C VAL A 167 -13.59 -23.96 14.19
N ASP A 168 -14.03 -25.21 14.47
CA ASP A 168 -13.73 -25.95 15.70
C ASP A 168 -12.30 -26.51 15.70
#